data_399197f7ac9ec8ed73e03f67342243dc
#
_entry.id   399197f7ac9ec8ed73e03f67342243dc
#
_cell.length_a   1.000
_cell.length_b   1.000
_cell.length_c   1.000
_cell.angle_alpha   90.00
_cell.angle_beta   90.00
_cell.angle_gamma   90.00
#
_symmetry.space_group_name_H-M   'P 1'
#
loop_
_entity.id
_entity.type
_entity.pdbx_description
1 polymer ?
#
loop_
_entity_poly.entity_id
_entity_poly.type
_entity_poly.pdbx_seq_one_letter_code
_entity_poly.pdbx_strand_id
1 'polypeptide(L)'
;MANFRAIHTIELKPETDQEEFERFMIEEFLPEVAKLPGCMQIQLLKGYKGELPGVAQSKADYGWITLWESVEANNKVWSHGGEHYNPENIEEVNAKLLRYATNYTLVGGFVVVDTKSG
;
A
#
# COMPACT_ATOMS: atom_id res chain seq x y z
N MET A 1 4.34 -13.66 -17.28
CA MET A 1 3.15 -13.44 -16.44
C MET A 1 2.91 -11.96 -16.24
N ALA A 2 1.66 -11.57 -16.15
CA ALA A 2 1.32 -10.17 -15.94
C ALA A 2 1.63 -9.72 -14.51
N ASN A 3 2.13 -8.50 -14.39
CA ASN A 3 2.32 -7.88 -13.08
C ASN A 3 0.96 -7.57 -12.43
N PHE A 4 1.00 -7.39 -11.13
CA PHE A 4 -0.19 -7.16 -10.32
C PHE A 4 0.02 -5.98 -9.40
N ARG A 5 -0.95 -5.05 -9.34
CA ARG A 5 -0.92 -3.92 -8.42
C ARG A 5 -2.00 -4.07 -7.37
N ALA A 6 -1.64 -3.81 -6.14
CA ALA A 6 -2.58 -3.76 -5.02
C ALA A 6 -2.62 -2.35 -4.45
N ILE A 7 -3.82 -1.84 -4.21
CA ILE A 7 -4.03 -0.46 -3.79
C ILE A 7 -4.75 -0.44 -2.45
N HIS A 8 -4.20 0.34 -1.51
CA HIS A 8 -4.77 0.56 -0.19
C HIS A 8 -4.86 2.06 0.06
N THR A 9 -5.89 2.50 0.76
CA THR A 9 -6.02 3.92 1.13
C THR A 9 -6.22 4.06 2.63
N ILE A 10 -5.81 5.21 3.15
CA ILE A 10 -5.78 5.50 4.58
C ILE A 10 -6.38 6.86 4.84
N GLU A 11 -7.37 6.91 5.72
CA GLU A 11 -7.88 8.16 6.30
C GLU A 11 -7.31 8.24 7.71
N LEU A 12 -6.57 9.29 7.98
CA LEU A 12 -5.92 9.48 9.28
C LEU A 12 -6.89 9.97 10.34
N LYS A 13 -6.59 9.67 11.58
CA LYS A 13 -7.26 10.28 12.71
C LYS A 13 -7.04 11.79 12.67
N PRO A 14 -8.04 12.62 13.07
CA PRO A 14 -7.97 14.08 12.86
C PRO A 14 -6.75 14.77 13.45
N GLU A 15 -6.22 14.26 14.54
CA GLU A 15 -5.10 14.88 15.26
C GLU A 15 -3.74 14.32 14.88
N THR A 16 -3.68 13.48 13.86
CA THR A 16 -2.43 12.84 13.46
C THR A 16 -1.48 13.86 12.86
N ASP A 17 -0.24 13.86 13.35
CA ASP A 17 0.86 14.61 12.75
C ASP A 17 1.27 13.91 11.45
N GLN A 18 1.07 14.59 10.32
CA GLN A 18 1.35 14.03 9.01
C GLN A 18 2.85 13.72 8.81
N GLU A 19 3.74 14.57 9.33
CA GLU A 19 5.17 14.32 9.22
C GLU A 19 5.59 13.06 9.98
N GLU A 20 5.01 12.85 11.15
CA GLU A 20 5.26 11.66 11.95
C GLU A 20 4.76 10.42 11.22
N PHE A 21 3.56 10.49 10.65
CA PHE A 21 2.98 9.39 9.89
C PHE A 21 3.83 9.07 8.66
N GLU A 22 4.25 10.08 7.90
CA GLU A 22 5.09 9.87 6.72
C GLU A 22 6.43 9.24 7.10
N ARG A 23 7.02 9.69 8.19
CA ARG A 23 8.27 9.11 8.69
C ARG A 23 8.10 7.64 9.04
N PHE A 24 7.04 7.30 9.75
CA PHE A 24 6.73 5.91 10.07
C PHE A 24 6.59 5.07 8.79
N MET A 25 5.83 5.55 7.82
CA MET A 25 5.62 4.83 6.57
C MET A 25 6.92 4.62 5.80
N ILE A 26 7.73 5.67 5.69
CA ILE A 26 8.98 5.64 4.93
C ILE A 26 10.05 4.78 5.63
N GLU A 27 10.18 4.91 6.93
CA GLU A 27 11.26 4.28 7.69
C GLU A 27 10.92 2.86 8.17
N GLU A 28 9.65 2.57 8.42
CA GLU A 28 9.25 1.29 9.01
C GLU A 28 8.36 0.44 8.11
N PHE A 29 7.25 1.01 7.62
CA PHE A 29 6.24 0.22 6.90
C PHE A 29 6.69 -0.17 5.49
N LEU A 30 7.06 0.80 4.66
CA LEU A 30 7.45 0.55 3.28
C LEU A 30 8.64 -0.41 3.16
N PRO A 31 9.70 -0.27 3.97
CA PRO A 31 10.82 -1.21 3.88
C PRO A 31 10.43 -2.65 4.18
N GLU A 32 9.52 -2.88 5.13
CA GLU A 32 9.09 -4.23 5.47
C GLU A 32 8.31 -4.88 4.33
N VAL A 33 7.42 -4.14 3.69
CA VAL A 33 6.66 -4.65 2.55
C VAL A 33 7.58 -4.84 1.34
N ALA A 34 8.50 -3.91 1.11
CA ALA A 34 9.41 -3.99 -0.04
C ALA A 34 10.33 -5.22 -0.01
N LYS A 35 10.60 -5.76 1.16
CA LYS A 35 11.44 -6.97 1.32
C LYS A 35 10.71 -8.25 0.96
N LEU A 36 9.39 -8.22 0.86
CA LEU A 36 8.61 -9.43 0.66
C LEU A 36 8.89 -10.04 -0.71
N PRO A 37 9.04 -11.38 -0.79
CA PRO A 37 9.34 -12.03 -2.06
C PRO A 37 8.29 -11.71 -3.13
N GLY A 38 8.74 -11.32 -4.31
CA GLY A 38 7.87 -10.97 -5.43
C GLY A 38 7.36 -9.54 -5.44
N CYS A 39 7.63 -8.77 -4.39
CA CYS A 39 7.32 -7.34 -4.38
C CYS A 39 8.38 -6.60 -5.18
N MET A 40 7.97 -5.96 -6.27
CA MET A 40 8.86 -5.22 -7.15
C MET A 40 8.99 -3.75 -6.74
N GLN A 41 7.92 -3.19 -6.18
CA GLN A 41 7.87 -1.77 -5.85
C GLN A 41 6.74 -1.51 -4.86
N ILE A 42 6.96 -0.55 -3.98
CA ILE A 42 5.90 0.02 -3.16
C ILE A 42 6.06 1.54 -3.16
N GLN A 43 4.95 2.25 -3.26
CA GLN A 43 4.93 3.71 -3.20
C GLN A 43 3.94 4.18 -2.15
N LEU A 44 4.34 5.21 -1.41
CA LEU A 44 3.42 5.96 -0.56
C LEU A 44 2.88 7.12 -1.39
N LEU A 45 1.57 7.26 -1.41
CA LEU A 45 0.88 8.29 -2.17
C LEU A 45 0.17 9.22 -1.19
N LYS A 46 0.26 10.52 -1.42
CA LYS A 46 -0.44 11.51 -0.60
C LYS A 46 -1.65 12.02 -1.35
N GLY A 47 -2.82 12.00 -0.70
CA GLY A 47 -4.04 12.51 -1.30
C GLY A 47 -3.92 14.00 -1.63
N TYR A 48 -4.16 14.36 -2.88
CA TYR A 48 -4.13 15.75 -3.33
C TYR A 48 -5.50 16.37 -3.10
N LYS A 49 -5.53 17.48 -2.38
CA LYS A 49 -6.78 18.13 -1.96
C LYS A 49 -7.11 19.41 -2.75
N GLY A 50 -6.27 19.78 -3.72
CA GLY A 50 -6.50 20.94 -4.58
C GLY A 50 -7.49 20.61 -5.71
N GLU A 51 -7.71 21.58 -6.59
CA GLU A 51 -8.53 21.38 -7.78
C GLU A 51 -7.82 20.46 -8.76
N LEU A 52 -8.57 19.49 -9.29
CA LEU A 52 -8.03 18.47 -10.19
C LEU A 52 -8.93 18.33 -11.42
N PRO A 53 -8.63 19.07 -12.51
CA PRO A 53 -9.36 18.84 -13.76
C PRO A 53 -9.22 17.38 -14.22
N GLY A 54 -10.32 16.72 -14.47
CA GLY A 54 -10.34 15.35 -14.98
C GLY A 54 -10.16 14.26 -13.94
N VAL A 55 -9.96 14.61 -12.67
CA VAL A 55 -9.77 13.63 -11.60
C VAL A 55 -10.55 14.07 -10.36
N ALA A 56 -11.16 13.14 -9.68
CA ALA A 56 -11.84 13.43 -8.42
C ALA A 56 -10.83 13.64 -7.30
N GLN A 57 -11.15 14.51 -6.35
CA GLN A 57 -10.35 14.62 -5.12
C GLN A 57 -10.47 13.35 -4.31
N SER A 58 -9.36 12.92 -3.72
CA SER A 58 -9.35 11.76 -2.84
C SER A 58 -9.94 12.12 -1.49
N LYS A 59 -10.78 11.24 -0.94
CA LYS A 59 -11.21 11.33 0.45
C LYS A 59 -10.11 10.85 1.38
N ALA A 60 -9.26 9.94 0.89
CA ALA A 60 -8.16 9.41 1.66
C ALA A 60 -7.06 10.46 1.80
N ASP A 61 -6.39 10.43 2.94
CA ASP A 61 -5.23 11.30 3.18
C ASP A 61 -3.98 10.73 2.54
N TYR A 62 -3.86 9.41 2.57
CA TYR A 62 -2.73 8.68 1.98
C TYR A 62 -3.21 7.40 1.33
N GLY A 63 -2.36 6.87 0.48
CA GLY A 63 -2.52 5.53 -0.06
C GLY A 63 -1.16 4.89 -0.20
N TRP A 64 -1.14 3.57 -0.36
CA TRP A 64 0.07 2.89 -0.78
C TRP A 64 -0.29 1.87 -1.84
N ILE A 65 0.61 1.72 -2.78
CA ILE A 65 0.42 0.84 -3.94
C ILE A 65 1.64 -0.03 -4.11
N THR A 66 1.40 -1.32 -4.28
CA THR A 66 2.46 -2.28 -4.56
C THR A 66 2.41 -2.73 -6.00
N LEU A 67 3.56 -3.12 -6.51
CA LEU A 67 3.69 -3.83 -7.78
C LEU A 67 4.31 -5.18 -7.48
N TRP A 68 3.61 -6.24 -7.84
CA TRP A 68 4.04 -7.62 -7.65
C TRP A 68 4.36 -8.25 -8.98
N GLU A 69 5.26 -9.23 -8.98
CA GLU A 69 5.61 -9.97 -10.19
C GLU A 69 4.37 -10.60 -10.84
N SER A 70 3.43 -11.07 -10.02
CA SER A 70 2.22 -11.74 -10.48
C SER A 70 1.19 -11.80 -9.35
N VAL A 71 -0.04 -12.19 -9.67
CA VAL A 71 -1.07 -12.50 -8.68
C VAL A 71 -0.58 -13.60 -7.73
N GLU A 72 0.07 -14.62 -8.29
CA GLU A 72 0.59 -15.75 -7.50
C GLU A 72 1.63 -15.29 -6.49
N ALA A 73 2.51 -14.37 -6.87
CA ALA A 73 3.51 -13.82 -5.95
C ALA A 73 2.87 -13.11 -4.78
N ASN A 74 1.86 -12.28 -5.05
CA ASN A 74 1.07 -11.63 -4.00
C ASN A 74 0.44 -12.66 -3.07
N ASN A 75 -0.16 -13.70 -3.64
CA ASN A 75 -0.87 -14.72 -2.85
C ASN A 75 0.07 -15.54 -1.97
N LYS A 76 1.27 -15.84 -2.44
CA LYS A 76 2.27 -16.56 -1.64
C LYS A 76 2.63 -15.81 -0.36
N VAL A 77 2.57 -14.50 -0.37
CA VAL A 77 2.90 -13.66 0.77
C VAL A 77 1.70 -13.49 1.71
N TRP A 78 0.52 -13.22 1.16
CA TRP A 78 -0.63 -12.79 1.96
C TRP A 78 -1.63 -13.89 2.29
N SER A 79 -1.64 -15.00 1.55
CA SER A 79 -2.58 -16.08 1.85
C SER A 79 -2.09 -16.92 3.03
N HIS A 80 -3.01 -17.29 3.92
CA HIS A 80 -2.71 -18.25 4.97
C HIS A 80 -2.22 -19.57 4.34
N GLY A 81 -1.08 -20.03 4.81
CA GLY A 81 -0.45 -21.22 4.23
C GLY A 81 0.33 -20.96 2.95
N GLY A 82 0.42 -19.73 2.50
CA GLY A 82 1.25 -19.35 1.36
C GLY A 82 2.73 -19.61 1.64
N GLU A 83 3.48 -19.92 0.59
CA GLU A 83 4.90 -20.28 0.70
C GLU A 83 5.74 -19.25 1.47
N HIS A 84 5.42 -17.97 1.33
CA HIS A 84 6.16 -16.87 1.96
C HIS A 84 5.36 -16.17 3.05
N TYR A 85 4.24 -16.77 3.47
CA TYR A 85 3.41 -16.18 4.51
C TYR A 85 4.16 -16.17 5.84
N ASN A 86 4.41 -14.97 6.34
CA ASN A 86 5.05 -14.77 7.63
C ASN A 86 4.40 -13.58 8.32
N PRO A 87 3.34 -13.81 9.11
CA PRO A 87 2.59 -12.72 9.71
C PRO A 87 3.39 -11.92 10.74
N GLU A 88 4.37 -12.53 11.40
CA GLU A 88 5.10 -11.88 12.49
C GLU A 88 5.76 -10.56 12.08
N ASN A 89 6.38 -10.53 10.90
CA ASN A 89 7.10 -9.33 10.45
C ASN A 89 6.16 -8.20 10.05
N ILE A 90 5.01 -8.54 9.52
CA ILE A 90 4.05 -7.55 9.01
C ILE A 90 3.04 -7.12 10.07
N GLU A 91 2.68 -8.00 10.99
CA GLU A 91 1.69 -7.68 12.03
C GLU A 91 2.08 -6.46 12.86
N GLU A 92 3.34 -6.34 13.22
CA GLU A 92 3.80 -5.23 14.04
C GLU A 92 3.64 -3.89 13.32
N VAL A 93 4.15 -3.79 12.08
CA VAL A 93 4.04 -2.54 11.32
C VAL A 93 2.61 -2.25 10.90
N ASN A 94 1.83 -3.29 10.62
CA ASN A 94 0.42 -3.13 10.30
C ASN A 94 -0.38 -2.63 11.51
N ALA A 95 -0.09 -3.14 12.69
CA ALA A 95 -0.72 -2.68 13.92
C ALA A 95 -0.38 -1.21 14.20
N LYS A 96 0.86 -0.80 13.95
CA LYS A 96 1.27 0.60 14.08
C LYS A 96 0.54 1.49 13.08
N LEU A 97 0.41 1.04 11.83
CA LEU A 97 -0.34 1.75 10.80
C LEU A 97 -1.78 2.00 11.25
N LEU A 98 -2.43 0.97 11.76
CA LEU A 98 -3.83 1.06 12.18
C LEU A 98 -4.04 2.04 13.35
N ARG A 99 -3.02 2.31 14.14
CA ARG A 99 -3.11 3.31 15.22
C ARG A 99 -3.27 4.73 14.69
N TYR A 100 -2.78 5.00 13.48
CA TYR A 100 -2.90 6.31 12.85
C TYR A 100 -4.20 6.47 12.07
N ALA A 101 -4.84 5.37 11.71
CA ALA A 101 -5.95 5.38 10.77
C ALA A 101 -7.32 5.42 11.43
N THR A 102 -8.22 6.27 10.91
CA THR A 102 -9.65 6.18 11.18
C THR A 102 -10.26 5.11 10.28
N ASN A 103 -9.88 5.12 9.01
CA ASN A 103 -10.29 4.11 8.03
C ASN A 103 -9.09 3.62 7.24
N TYR A 104 -9.04 2.33 7.04
CA TYR A 104 -8.04 1.69 6.20
C TYR A 104 -8.78 0.82 5.21
N THR A 105 -8.70 1.18 3.94
CA THR A 105 -9.48 0.53 2.89
C THR A 105 -8.60 -0.26 1.94
N LEU A 106 -8.94 -1.52 1.75
CA LEU A 106 -8.35 -2.36 0.72
C LEU A 106 -9.12 -2.08 -0.58
N VAL A 107 -8.60 -1.17 -1.39
CA VAL A 107 -9.31 -0.71 -2.59
C VAL A 107 -9.46 -1.83 -3.61
N GLY A 108 -8.38 -2.54 -3.89
CA GLY A 108 -8.43 -3.68 -4.80
C GLY A 108 -7.10 -4.01 -5.43
N GLY A 109 -7.11 -5.11 -6.16
CA GLY A 109 -5.97 -5.56 -6.94
C GLY A 109 -6.30 -5.51 -8.43
N PHE A 110 -5.28 -5.18 -9.23
CA PHE A 110 -5.43 -4.99 -10.66
C PHE A 110 -4.30 -5.68 -11.40
N VAL A 111 -4.66 -6.51 -12.37
CA VAL A 111 -3.68 -7.12 -13.28
C VAL A 111 -3.28 -6.08 -14.31
N VAL A 112 -1.99 -5.90 -14.51
CA VAL A 112 -1.50 -4.99 -15.54
C VAL A 112 -1.65 -5.66 -16.90
N VAL A 113 -2.55 -5.15 -17.73
CA VAL A 113 -2.83 -5.71 -19.05
C VAL A 113 -1.77 -5.27 -20.04
N ASP A 114 -1.40 -3.99 -20.02
CA ASP A 114 -0.41 -3.42 -20.90
C ASP A 114 0.12 -2.11 -20.31
N THR A 115 1.32 -1.73 -20.70
CA THR A 115 1.94 -0.48 -20.28
C THR A 115 2.48 0.23 -21.51
N LYS A 116 2.12 1.51 -21.66
CA LYS A 116 2.69 2.38 -22.69
C LYS A 116 3.46 3.49 -21.98
N SER A 117 4.66 3.74 -22.45
CA SER A 117 5.47 4.84 -21.94
C SER A 117 5.40 6.01 -22.90
N GLY A 118 5.19 7.18 -22.36
CA GLY A 118 5.13 8.42 -23.13
C GLY A 118 6.43 9.18 -23.13
#